data_d4e9ecd3ca36fd17ee7cdba0480223c4
#
_entry.id   d4e9ecd3ca36fd17ee7cdba0480223c4
#
_cell.length_a   1.000
_cell.length_b   1.000
_cell.length_c   1.000
_cell.angle_alpha   90.00
_cell.angle_beta   90.00
_cell.angle_gamma   90.00
#
_symmetry.space_group_name_H-M   'P 1'
#
loop_
_entity.id
_entity.type
_entity.pdbx_description
1 polymer ?
#
loop_
_entity_poly.entity_id
_entity_poly.type
_entity_poly.pdbx_seq_one_letter_code
_entity_poly.pdbx_strand_id
1 'polypeptide(L)'
;MTAAEGPAGTTRVPAGPFVHRETVRTATGAVHVAWTSVAAGNLALHVVPPDEAEGLARVSAARRALERVMGVPEGATLYLDQVHSADVVWADGPGRGGAPAPVADAAVSRDGSRPLAVMVADCLPVVVVDETTGATAVAHAGRRGLLDGVLEATVDRLLSLRPETDRTGPGLRAWIGPGVCGRCYE
;
A
#
# COMPACT_ATOMS: atom_id res chain seq x y z
N MET A 1 -25.07 6.22 -35.91
CA MET A 1 -24.19 5.27 -35.21
C MET A 1 -24.59 5.30 -33.75
N THR A 2 -25.41 4.36 -33.34
CA THR A 2 -25.96 4.21 -31.98
C THR A 2 -24.93 3.47 -31.14
N ALA A 3 -24.44 4.12 -30.08
CA ALA A 3 -23.61 3.48 -29.05
C ALA A 3 -24.47 2.48 -28.29
N ALA A 4 -24.07 1.21 -28.29
CA ALA A 4 -24.71 0.18 -27.50
C ALA A 4 -24.32 0.39 -26.03
N GLU A 5 -25.29 0.70 -25.16
CA GLU A 5 -25.15 0.62 -23.73
C GLU A 5 -25.03 -0.86 -23.33
N GLY A 6 -23.84 -1.27 -22.87
CA GLY A 6 -23.64 -2.57 -22.24
C GLY A 6 -24.34 -2.63 -20.88
N PRO A 7 -24.81 -3.82 -20.45
CA PRO A 7 -25.54 -3.95 -19.19
C PRO A 7 -24.62 -3.57 -18.02
N ALA A 8 -25.16 -2.78 -17.09
CA ALA A 8 -24.53 -2.43 -15.83
C ALA A 8 -24.19 -3.73 -15.05
N GLY A 9 -22.94 -4.17 -15.15
CA GLY A 9 -22.43 -5.34 -14.44
C GLY A 9 -22.51 -5.08 -12.96
N THR A 10 -23.32 -5.83 -12.25
CA THR A 10 -23.34 -5.92 -10.79
C THR A 10 -21.92 -6.36 -10.36
N THR A 11 -21.10 -5.44 -9.90
CA THR A 11 -19.78 -5.76 -9.36
C THR A 11 -19.99 -6.58 -8.10
N ARG A 12 -19.79 -7.89 -8.20
CA ARG A 12 -19.90 -8.80 -7.06
C ARG A 12 -18.78 -8.43 -6.08
N VAL A 13 -19.15 -7.86 -4.93
CA VAL A 13 -18.19 -7.59 -3.84
C VAL A 13 -17.58 -8.92 -3.44
N PRO A 14 -16.24 -9.08 -3.46
CA PRO A 14 -15.59 -10.31 -3.05
C PRO A 14 -15.98 -10.68 -1.62
N ALA A 15 -16.25 -11.95 -1.38
CA ALA A 15 -16.66 -12.45 -0.06
C ALA A 15 -15.53 -12.47 0.98
N GLY A 16 -14.31 -12.07 0.60
CA GLY A 16 -13.11 -12.07 1.44
C GLY A 16 -12.53 -10.68 1.67
N PRO A 17 -11.47 -10.56 2.49
CA PRO A 17 -10.88 -9.28 2.86
C PRO A 17 -10.12 -8.59 1.72
N PHE A 18 -10.02 -9.20 0.53
CA PHE A 18 -9.29 -8.65 -0.61
C PHE A 18 -10.18 -8.53 -1.85
N VAL A 19 -10.03 -7.44 -2.59
CA VAL A 19 -10.53 -7.30 -3.97
C VAL A 19 -9.53 -7.85 -4.98
N HIS A 20 -8.25 -7.84 -4.62
CA HIS A 20 -7.17 -8.41 -5.42
C HIS A 20 -6.05 -8.94 -4.50
N ARG A 21 -5.45 -10.04 -4.89
CA ARG A 21 -4.24 -10.58 -4.28
C ARG A 21 -3.41 -11.30 -5.32
N GLU A 22 -2.12 -11.00 -5.37
CA GLU A 22 -1.16 -11.61 -6.29
C GLU A 22 0.12 -11.97 -5.54
N THR A 23 0.81 -13.00 -6.00
CA THR A 23 2.14 -13.37 -5.53
C THR A 23 3.15 -13.16 -6.64
N VAL A 24 4.15 -12.34 -6.37
CA VAL A 24 5.24 -12.00 -7.29
C VAL A 24 6.48 -12.74 -6.87
N ARG A 25 7.16 -13.38 -7.81
CA ARG A 25 8.46 -13.98 -7.57
C ARG A 25 9.55 -12.94 -7.79
N THR A 26 10.49 -12.88 -6.85
CA THR A 26 11.68 -12.02 -6.91
C THR A 26 12.93 -12.88 -6.78
N ALA A 27 14.09 -12.29 -7.01
CA ALA A 27 15.36 -12.98 -6.84
C ALA A 27 15.61 -13.48 -5.39
N THR A 28 15.00 -12.83 -4.41
CA THR A 28 15.18 -13.13 -2.97
C THR A 28 14.03 -13.96 -2.38
N GLY A 29 12.94 -14.18 -3.11
CA GLY A 29 11.79 -14.93 -2.60
C GLY A 29 10.47 -14.57 -3.27
N ALA A 30 9.38 -14.55 -2.50
CA ALA A 30 8.05 -14.22 -2.97
C ALA A 30 7.49 -13.02 -2.19
N VAL A 31 6.92 -12.08 -2.92
CA VAL A 31 6.21 -10.90 -2.38
C VAL A 31 4.72 -11.05 -2.65
N HIS A 32 3.90 -10.75 -1.64
CA HIS A 32 2.45 -10.72 -1.78
C HIS A 32 1.97 -9.28 -1.91
N VAL A 33 1.25 -8.98 -3.00
CA VAL A 33 0.60 -7.71 -3.26
C VAL A 33 -0.90 -7.89 -3.11
N ALA A 34 -1.58 -7.01 -2.37
CA ALA A 34 -3.02 -7.13 -2.17
C ALA A 34 -3.69 -5.77 -1.96
N TRP A 35 -4.95 -5.66 -2.38
CA TRP A 35 -5.86 -4.57 -2.05
C TRP A 35 -7.02 -5.12 -1.24
N THR A 36 -7.29 -4.45 -0.13
CA THR A 36 -8.38 -4.86 0.76
C THR A 36 -9.74 -4.50 0.19
N SER A 37 -10.76 -5.27 0.58
CA SER A 37 -12.17 -4.96 0.36
C SER A 37 -12.78 -4.34 1.61
N VAL A 38 -14.03 -3.90 1.53
CA VAL A 38 -14.82 -3.46 2.70
C VAL A 38 -14.94 -4.52 3.80
N ALA A 39 -14.80 -5.80 3.46
CA ALA A 39 -14.82 -6.90 4.42
C ALA A 39 -13.59 -6.95 5.35
N ALA A 40 -12.52 -6.23 5.02
CA ALA A 40 -11.37 -6.05 5.91
C ALA A 40 -11.68 -5.12 7.10
N GLY A 41 -12.76 -4.35 7.02
CA GLY A 41 -13.11 -3.34 8.00
C GLY A 41 -12.26 -2.07 7.89
N ASN A 42 -12.43 -1.16 8.85
CA ASN A 42 -11.61 0.04 8.94
C ASN A 42 -10.18 -0.30 9.43
N LEU A 43 -9.18 0.14 8.70
CA LEU A 43 -7.75 -0.04 9.03
C LEU A 43 -7.08 1.28 9.46
N ALA A 44 -7.80 2.40 9.40
CA ALA A 44 -7.27 3.74 9.64
C ALA A 44 -7.52 4.18 11.09
N LEU A 45 -6.46 4.26 11.90
CA LEU A 45 -6.55 4.72 13.30
C LEU A 45 -6.85 6.22 13.39
N HIS A 46 -6.33 7.03 12.46
CA HIS A 46 -6.45 8.49 12.51
C HIS A 46 -7.87 9.03 12.28
N VAL A 47 -8.80 8.20 11.77
CA VAL A 47 -10.21 8.57 11.59
C VAL A 47 -11.08 8.17 12.81
N VAL A 48 -10.50 7.51 13.80
CA VAL A 48 -11.18 7.14 15.05
C VAL A 48 -10.83 8.17 16.11
N PRO A 49 -11.82 8.76 16.80
CA PRO A 49 -11.56 9.66 17.91
C PRO A 49 -10.64 9.02 18.96
N PRO A 50 -9.66 9.78 19.52
CA PRO A 50 -8.69 9.23 20.46
C PRO A 50 -9.30 8.67 21.76
N ASP A 51 -10.46 9.15 22.15
CA ASP A 51 -11.25 8.74 23.31
C ASP A 51 -12.22 7.59 23.01
N GLU A 52 -12.35 7.17 21.76
CA GLU A 52 -13.19 6.01 21.38
C GLU A 52 -12.39 4.70 21.45
N ALA A 53 -12.19 4.20 22.66
CA ALA A 53 -11.41 2.99 22.94
C ALA A 53 -11.89 1.75 22.14
N GLU A 54 -13.20 1.57 21.98
CA GLU A 54 -13.76 0.47 21.18
C GLU A 54 -13.42 0.60 19.70
N GLY A 55 -13.48 1.79 19.12
CA GLY A 55 -13.12 2.06 17.73
C GLY A 55 -11.65 1.73 17.48
N LEU A 56 -10.77 2.21 18.35
CA LEU A 56 -9.33 1.90 18.28
C LEU A 56 -9.06 0.39 18.41
N ALA A 57 -9.78 -0.30 19.30
CA ALA A 57 -9.66 -1.75 19.45
C ALA A 57 -10.14 -2.50 18.20
N ARG A 58 -11.26 -2.05 17.57
CA ARG A 58 -11.77 -2.63 16.31
C ARG A 58 -10.75 -2.49 15.18
N VAL A 59 -10.18 -1.30 14.98
CA VAL A 59 -9.14 -1.09 13.95
C VAL A 59 -7.92 -1.97 14.21
N SER A 60 -7.46 -2.04 15.45
CA SER A 60 -6.33 -2.89 15.84
C SER A 60 -6.62 -4.38 15.59
N ALA A 61 -7.84 -4.83 15.87
CA ALA A 61 -8.25 -6.21 15.59
C ALA A 61 -8.31 -6.49 14.07
N ALA A 62 -8.81 -5.53 13.26
CA ALA A 62 -8.88 -5.65 11.81
C ALA A 62 -7.46 -5.75 11.20
N ARG A 63 -6.51 -4.91 11.65
CA ARG A 63 -5.10 -4.99 11.23
C ARG A 63 -4.49 -6.36 11.55
N ARG A 64 -4.66 -6.87 12.77
CA ARG A 64 -4.16 -8.21 13.14
C ARG A 64 -4.82 -9.32 12.31
N ALA A 65 -6.13 -9.21 12.04
CA ALA A 65 -6.82 -10.18 11.21
C ALA A 65 -6.26 -10.21 9.77
N LEU A 66 -5.97 -9.02 9.22
CA LEU A 66 -5.35 -8.89 7.90
C LEU A 66 -3.95 -9.52 7.88
N GLU A 67 -3.12 -9.24 8.88
CA GLU A 67 -1.77 -9.80 9.03
C GLU A 67 -1.80 -11.33 9.09
N ARG A 68 -2.72 -11.92 9.86
CA ARG A 68 -2.89 -13.38 9.90
C ARG A 68 -3.24 -13.98 8.54
N VAL A 69 -4.15 -13.33 7.79
CA VAL A 69 -4.54 -13.81 6.46
C VAL A 69 -3.40 -13.65 5.45
N MET A 70 -2.56 -12.63 5.61
CA MET A 70 -1.36 -12.42 4.79
C MET A 70 -0.21 -13.33 5.20
N GLY A 71 -0.28 -14.00 6.35
CA GLY A 71 0.78 -14.87 6.85
C GLY A 71 1.98 -14.11 7.41
N VAL A 72 1.77 -12.86 7.86
CA VAL A 72 2.82 -12.02 8.47
C VAL A 72 2.62 -11.94 9.99
N PRO A 73 3.69 -11.74 10.78
CA PRO A 73 3.57 -11.60 12.23
C PRO A 73 2.68 -10.42 12.63
N GLU A 74 1.93 -10.58 13.73
CA GLU A 74 1.08 -9.51 14.27
C GLU A 74 1.91 -8.28 14.66
N GLY A 75 1.48 -7.10 14.21
CA GLY A 75 2.15 -5.83 14.44
C GLY A 75 3.41 -5.62 13.57
N ALA A 76 3.67 -6.50 12.59
CA ALA A 76 4.81 -6.35 11.70
C ALA A 76 4.58 -5.30 10.61
N THR A 77 3.33 -5.07 10.21
CA THR A 77 3.00 -4.16 9.11
C THR A 77 3.31 -2.71 9.48
N LEU A 78 4.08 -2.04 8.63
CA LEU A 78 4.29 -0.60 8.74
C LEU A 78 3.10 0.13 8.11
N TYR A 79 2.44 0.94 8.91
CA TYR A 79 1.46 1.94 8.50
C TYR A 79 2.08 3.32 8.62
N LEU A 80 1.65 4.26 7.80
CA LEU A 80 2.14 5.64 7.76
C LEU A 80 1.10 6.61 8.35
N ASP A 81 1.59 7.71 8.87
CA ASP A 81 0.80 8.92 9.11
C ASP A 81 0.86 9.77 7.82
N GLN A 82 -0.13 9.56 6.95
CA GLN A 82 -0.16 10.09 5.59
C GLN A 82 -0.68 11.54 5.59
N VAL A 83 0.10 12.45 5.03
CA VAL A 83 -0.17 13.90 5.02
C VAL A 83 -0.24 14.48 3.60
N HIS A 84 -0.33 13.64 2.58
CA HIS A 84 -0.32 13.99 1.16
C HIS A 84 0.99 14.67 0.71
N SER A 85 2.12 14.27 1.30
CA SER A 85 3.47 14.73 0.93
C SER A 85 4.11 13.85 -0.15
N ALA A 86 5.35 14.19 -0.52
CA ALA A 86 6.22 13.34 -1.33
C ALA A 86 7.29 12.63 -0.48
N ASP A 87 7.13 12.64 0.85
CA ASP A 87 8.11 12.03 1.75
C ASP A 87 8.06 10.51 1.69
N VAL A 88 9.26 9.92 1.61
CA VAL A 88 9.48 8.48 1.56
C VAL A 88 10.33 8.06 2.74
N VAL A 89 9.92 7.06 3.50
CA VAL A 89 10.70 6.52 4.62
C VAL A 89 11.23 5.13 4.34
N TRP A 90 12.35 4.79 4.98
CA TRP A 90 12.81 3.41 5.04
C TRP A 90 12.03 2.63 6.09
N ALA A 91 11.56 1.45 5.72
CA ALA A 91 10.93 0.52 6.63
C ALA A 91 11.97 -0.42 7.24
N ASP A 92 12.93 0.16 7.98
CA ASP A 92 14.02 -0.60 8.56
C ASP A 92 13.61 -1.32 9.86
N GLY A 93 14.11 -2.54 10.00
CA GLY A 93 13.94 -3.37 11.18
C GLY A 93 12.57 -4.04 11.33
N PRO A 94 12.44 -4.95 12.30
CA PRO A 94 11.18 -5.61 12.60
C PRO A 94 10.14 -4.61 13.10
N GLY A 95 8.87 -4.86 12.78
CA GLY A 95 7.74 -4.07 13.31
C GLY A 95 7.84 -3.95 14.83
N ARG A 96 7.89 -2.72 15.31
CA ARG A 96 7.78 -2.47 16.76
C ARG A 96 6.35 -2.03 17.03
N GLY A 97 5.54 -2.96 17.53
CA GLY A 97 4.21 -2.59 18.05
C GLY A 97 4.33 -1.43 19.03
N GLY A 98 3.51 -0.39 18.86
CA GLY A 98 3.43 0.75 19.78
C GLY A 98 4.33 1.95 19.43
N ALA A 99 5.20 1.89 18.43
CA ALA A 99 5.88 3.09 17.94
C ALA A 99 4.91 3.98 17.15
N PRO A 100 5.01 5.32 17.23
CA PRO A 100 4.25 6.21 16.38
C PRO A 100 4.48 5.90 14.89
N ALA A 101 3.42 6.02 14.09
CA ALA A 101 3.55 5.89 12.64
C ALA A 101 4.46 7.02 12.12
N PRO A 102 5.41 6.73 11.22
CA PRO A 102 6.21 7.79 10.61
C PRO A 102 5.33 8.67 9.72
N VAL A 103 5.57 9.98 9.77
CA VAL A 103 4.90 10.95 8.91
C VAL A 103 5.52 10.86 7.53
N ALA A 104 4.79 10.30 6.59
CA ALA A 104 5.21 10.14 5.19
C ALA A 104 4.05 9.59 4.35
N ASP A 105 4.17 9.66 3.04
CA ASP A 105 3.18 9.10 2.12
C ASP A 105 3.70 7.91 1.31
N ALA A 106 4.98 7.55 1.49
CA ALA A 106 5.55 6.33 0.92
C ALA A 106 6.55 5.67 1.87
N ALA A 107 6.72 4.36 1.70
CA ALA A 107 7.69 3.58 2.46
C ALA A 107 8.36 2.54 1.56
N VAL A 108 9.63 2.25 1.85
CA VAL A 108 10.44 1.25 1.13
C VAL A 108 11.01 0.24 2.11
N SER A 109 10.77 -1.04 1.87
CA SER A 109 11.44 -2.17 2.52
C SER A 109 12.58 -2.64 1.63
N ARG A 110 13.82 -2.59 2.16
CA ARG A 110 15.05 -2.80 1.38
C ARG A 110 15.18 -4.20 0.79
N ASP A 111 14.60 -5.18 1.43
CA ASP A 111 14.68 -6.60 1.08
C ASP A 111 13.29 -7.27 1.00
N GLY A 112 12.24 -6.48 1.09
CA GLY A 112 10.86 -6.97 1.08
C GLY A 112 10.44 -7.72 2.36
N SER A 113 11.29 -7.79 3.38
CA SER A 113 10.99 -8.53 4.61
C SER A 113 9.97 -7.81 5.50
N ARG A 114 9.88 -6.48 5.42
CA ARG A 114 8.91 -5.69 6.18
C ARG A 114 7.60 -5.54 5.41
N PRO A 115 6.47 -6.01 5.94
CA PRO A 115 5.16 -5.72 5.34
C PRO A 115 4.84 -4.22 5.41
N LEU A 116 4.35 -3.66 4.31
CA LEU A 116 4.03 -2.25 4.15
C LEU A 116 2.56 -2.09 3.81
N ALA A 117 1.92 -1.02 4.30
CA ALA A 117 0.56 -0.66 3.94
C ALA A 117 0.38 0.85 3.85
N VAL A 118 -0.34 1.29 2.82
CA VAL A 118 -0.94 2.62 2.74
C VAL A 118 -2.46 2.49 2.81
N MET A 119 -3.11 3.52 3.36
CA MET A 119 -4.55 3.60 3.51
C MET A 119 -5.09 4.64 2.55
N VAL A 120 -6.14 4.29 1.84
CA VAL A 120 -6.78 5.19 0.86
C VAL A 120 -8.30 5.11 1.01
N ALA A 121 -8.96 6.22 0.71
CA ALA A 121 -10.39 6.29 0.44
C ALA A 121 -10.61 6.55 -1.06
N ASP A 122 -10.07 7.66 -1.56
CA ASP A 122 -10.24 8.12 -2.95
C ASP A 122 -8.92 8.18 -3.71
N CYS A 123 -7.80 8.42 -2.99
CA CYS A 123 -6.47 8.49 -3.56
C CYS A 123 -6.00 7.13 -4.10
N LEU A 124 -4.99 7.14 -4.99
CA LEU A 124 -4.47 5.92 -5.59
C LEU A 124 -3.43 5.25 -4.68
N PRO A 125 -3.62 4.00 -4.28
CA PRO A 125 -2.57 3.22 -3.65
C PRO A 125 -1.67 2.63 -4.74
N VAL A 126 -0.36 2.81 -4.61
CA VAL A 126 0.62 2.26 -5.53
C VAL A 126 1.55 1.31 -4.77
N VAL A 127 1.80 0.15 -5.36
CA VAL A 127 2.81 -0.81 -4.90
C VAL A 127 3.87 -0.93 -5.97
N VAL A 128 5.13 -0.90 -5.57
CA VAL A 128 6.27 -1.17 -6.48
C VAL A 128 7.11 -2.29 -5.90
N VAL A 129 7.47 -3.25 -6.74
CA VAL A 129 8.35 -4.36 -6.39
C VAL A 129 9.55 -4.33 -7.33
N ASP A 130 10.73 -4.39 -6.76
CA ASP A 130 11.96 -4.65 -7.49
C ASP A 130 12.20 -6.16 -7.52
N GLU A 131 11.92 -6.79 -8.66
CA GLU A 131 12.08 -8.24 -8.84
C GLU A 131 13.55 -8.68 -8.76
N THR A 132 14.50 -7.74 -8.98
CA THR A 132 15.94 -8.02 -8.98
C THR A 132 16.51 -8.05 -7.55
N THR A 133 16.14 -7.08 -6.73
CA THR A 133 16.64 -6.95 -5.35
C THR A 133 15.70 -7.59 -4.31
N GLY A 134 14.43 -7.79 -4.65
CA GLY A 134 13.39 -8.16 -3.70
C GLY A 134 12.85 -6.99 -2.87
N ALA A 135 13.35 -5.79 -3.07
CA ALA A 135 12.86 -4.60 -2.39
C ALA A 135 11.43 -4.28 -2.79
N THR A 136 10.67 -3.75 -1.84
CA THR A 136 9.25 -3.39 -2.04
C THR A 136 8.98 -1.98 -1.58
N ALA A 137 8.02 -1.32 -2.20
CA ALA A 137 7.54 -0.01 -1.79
C ALA A 137 6.03 0.10 -1.89
N VAL A 138 5.48 0.96 -1.04
CA VAL A 138 4.10 1.44 -1.15
C VAL A 138 4.09 2.95 -1.19
N ALA A 139 3.15 3.53 -1.96
CA ALA A 139 2.95 4.97 -2.01
C ALA A 139 1.45 5.31 -1.98
N HIS A 140 1.11 6.28 -1.17
CA HIS A 140 -0.17 6.96 -1.17
C HIS A 140 -0.11 8.10 -2.19
N ALA A 141 -0.61 7.85 -3.39
CA ALA A 141 -0.57 8.80 -4.48
C ALA A 141 -1.84 9.66 -4.50
N GLY A 142 -1.99 10.53 -3.52
CA GLY A 142 -2.97 11.60 -3.51
C GLY A 142 -2.59 12.71 -4.49
N ARG A 143 -3.55 13.56 -4.89
CA ARG A 143 -3.33 14.61 -5.90
C ARG A 143 -2.12 15.49 -5.59
N ARG A 144 -1.99 15.94 -4.33
CA ARG A 144 -0.87 16.79 -3.91
C ARG A 144 0.46 16.03 -3.98
N GLY A 145 0.53 14.84 -3.36
CA GLY A 145 1.74 14.01 -3.39
C GLY A 145 2.20 13.66 -4.81
N LEU A 146 1.24 13.40 -5.74
CA LEU A 146 1.57 13.19 -7.15
C LEU A 146 2.21 14.41 -7.80
N LEU A 147 1.68 15.62 -7.54
CA LEU A 147 2.24 16.87 -8.06
C LEU A 147 3.61 17.19 -7.46
N ASP A 148 3.82 16.81 -6.21
CA ASP A 148 5.07 17.02 -5.46
C ASP A 148 6.10 15.89 -5.73
N GLY A 149 5.75 14.83 -6.51
CA GLY A 149 6.67 13.81 -6.98
C GLY A 149 6.81 12.58 -6.08
N VAL A 150 5.76 12.16 -5.35
CA VAL A 150 5.81 11.00 -4.43
C VAL A 150 6.19 9.70 -5.15
N LEU A 151 5.75 9.50 -6.39
CA LEU A 151 6.07 8.28 -7.15
C LEU A 151 7.53 8.29 -7.61
N GLU A 152 8.00 9.41 -8.13
CA GLU A 152 9.39 9.61 -8.52
C GLU A 152 10.32 9.38 -7.32
N ALA A 153 10.04 10.01 -6.19
CA ALA A 153 10.81 9.84 -4.96
C ALA A 153 10.82 8.38 -4.47
N THR A 154 9.70 7.67 -4.61
CA THR A 154 9.57 6.25 -4.24
C THR A 154 10.42 5.37 -5.16
N VAL A 155 10.36 5.58 -6.47
CA VAL A 155 11.14 4.83 -7.46
C VAL A 155 12.62 5.11 -7.30
N ASP A 156 13.02 6.37 -7.15
CA ASP A 156 14.41 6.75 -6.93
C ASP A 156 14.98 6.08 -5.67
N ARG A 157 14.18 6.02 -4.60
CA ARG A 157 14.55 5.35 -3.35
C ARG A 157 14.75 3.85 -3.55
N LEU A 158 13.89 3.17 -4.31
CA LEU A 158 14.06 1.76 -4.69
C LEU A 158 15.32 1.56 -5.55
N LEU A 159 15.48 2.36 -6.60
CA LEU A 159 16.62 2.25 -7.52
C LEU A 159 17.94 2.55 -6.82
N SER A 160 17.94 3.34 -5.74
CA SER A 160 19.17 3.59 -4.96
C SER A 160 19.75 2.33 -4.29
N LEU A 161 18.96 1.25 -4.19
CA LEU A 161 19.40 -0.06 -3.69
C LEU A 161 20.16 -0.86 -4.72
N ARG A 162 20.06 -0.51 -6.01
CA ARG A 162 20.76 -1.15 -7.11
C ARG A 162 22.15 -0.52 -7.33
N PRO A 163 23.12 -1.28 -7.85
CA PRO A 163 24.36 -0.70 -8.38
C PRO A 163 24.04 0.38 -9.42
N GLU A 164 24.87 1.40 -9.51
CA GLU A 164 24.67 2.53 -10.43
C GLU A 164 24.51 2.10 -11.89
N THR A 165 25.25 1.07 -12.27
CA THR A 165 25.23 0.47 -13.63
C THR A 165 23.93 -0.25 -13.97
N ASP A 166 23.08 -0.54 -12.97
CA ASP A 166 21.83 -1.32 -13.13
C ASP A 166 20.57 -0.52 -12.83
N ARG A 167 20.67 0.77 -12.50
CA ARG A 167 19.51 1.61 -12.14
C ARG A 167 18.53 1.84 -13.28
N THR A 168 18.95 1.68 -14.53
CA THR A 168 18.10 1.81 -15.72
C THR A 168 17.61 0.47 -16.25
N GLY A 169 18.03 -0.64 -15.62
CA GLY A 169 17.68 -1.98 -16.03
C GLY A 169 16.22 -2.35 -15.75
N PRO A 170 15.69 -3.38 -16.43
CA PRO A 170 14.34 -3.92 -16.17
C PRO A 170 14.25 -4.48 -14.75
N GLY A 171 13.01 -4.82 -14.31
CA GLY A 171 12.75 -5.53 -13.06
C GLY A 171 11.99 -4.73 -12.01
N LEU A 172 11.61 -3.48 -12.30
CA LEU A 172 10.56 -2.81 -11.52
C LEU A 172 9.19 -3.20 -12.07
N ARG A 173 8.31 -3.59 -11.17
CA ARG A 173 6.93 -3.85 -11.45
C ARG A 173 6.05 -3.04 -10.51
N ALA A 174 5.05 -2.35 -11.08
CA ALA A 174 4.17 -1.49 -10.31
C ALA A 174 2.71 -1.90 -10.50
N TRP A 175 1.93 -1.74 -9.44
CA TRP A 175 0.48 -1.92 -9.43
C TRP A 175 -0.17 -0.66 -8.89
N ILE A 176 -1.23 -0.23 -9.54
CA ILE A 176 -2.10 0.84 -9.07
C ILE A 176 -3.41 0.19 -8.63
N GLY A 177 -3.77 0.38 -7.38
CA GLY A 177 -5.01 -0.15 -6.82
C GLY A 177 -6.22 0.73 -7.10
N PRO A 178 -7.39 0.34 -6.58
CA PRO A 178 -8.62 1.10 -6.78
C PRO A 178 -8.54 2.47 -6.14
N GLY A 179 -9.06 3.45 -6.85
CA GLY A 179 -9.23 4.84 -6.41
C GLY A 179 -10.49 5.44 -6.99
N VAL A 180 -10.79 6.70 -6.67
CA VAL A 180 -11.94 7.41 -7.21
C VAL A 180 -11.82 7.57 -8.72
N CYS A 181 -12.91 7.35 -9.45
CA CYS A 181 -12.89 7.56 -10.90
C CYS A 181 -12.99 9.06 -11.24
N GLY A 182 -12.46 9.45 -12.42
CA GLY A 182 -12.43 10.86 -12.84
C GLY A 182 -13.80 11.55 -13.00
N ARG A 183 -14.91 10.79 -12.97
CA ARG A 183 -16.27 11.35 -12.96
C ARG A 183 -16.82 11.57 -11.55
N CYS A 184 -16.25 10.90 -10.56
CA CYS A 184 -16.66 10.97 -9.15
C CYS A 184 -15.69 11.83 -8.33
N TYR A 185 -14.60 12.28 -8.94
CA TYR A 185 -13.62 13.14 -8.29
C TYR A 185 -14.14 14.59 -8.32
N GLU A 186 -14.36 15.18 -7.13
CA GLU A 186 -14.80 16.57 -6.94
C GLU A 186 -13.64 17.53 -6.65
#